data_0965f6de9750ca6b9c058441bc42a4f2
#
_entry.id   0965f6de9750ca6b9c058441bc42a4f2
#
_cell.length_a   1.000
_cell.length_b   1.000
_cell.length_c   1.000
_cell.angle_alpha   90.00
_cell.angle_beta   90.00
_cell.angle_gamma   90.00
#
_symmetry.space_group_name_H-M   'P 1'
#
loop_
_entity.id
_entity.type
_entity.pdbx_description
1 polymer ?
#
loop_
_entity_poly.entity_id
_entity_poly.type
_entity_poly.pdbx_seq_one_letter_code
_entity_poly.pdbx_strand_id
1 'polypeptide(L)'
;MSSDVLERRYRMLLRAYPAGYRRERADELIDTLIGDEPTTRRWPSAREAVSLLRGGLRVYGGSAAARPTAVLFWQGIHLGALAVLALGVLIGLDDIVEAFRYGGLSDPVTVLRNQGVHEVVLTAALVALVAGRARTAAVLAVAAAVVPSLISPYLFLNGLPQWWAPVVATPLIVLGLRRPADVPPAPRANAVLVTAGILALHLIPAGGLRRSTRSRGSSPPPW
;
A
#
# COMPACT_ATOMS: atom_id res chain seq x y z
N MET A 1 27.44 24.01 20.36
CA MET A 1 27.86 23.05 19.28
C MET A 1 27.04 21.77 19.20
N SER A 2 26.68 21.07 20.31
CA SER A 2 25.82 19.85 20.20
C SER A 2 24.36 20.18 19.90
N SER A 3 23.84 21.29 20.43
CA SER A 3 22.48 21.79 20.19
C SER A 3 22.20 22.04 18.71
N ASP A 4 23.10 22.69 17.99
CA ASP A 4 22.95 23.04 16.57
C ASP A 4 22.87 21.78 15.67
N VAL A 5 23.57 20.70 16.06
CA VAL A 5 23.52 19.43 15.33
C VAL A 5 22.18 18.73 15.55
N LEU A 6 21.66 18.76 16.78
CA LEU A 6 20.37 18.18 17.13
C LEU A 6 19.23 18.94 16.45
N GLU A 7 19.26 20.27 16.49
CA GLU A 7 18.30 21.14 15.82
C GLU A 7 18.22 20.86 14.31
N ARG A 8 19.38 20.76 13.64
CA ARG A 8 19.43 20.43 12.20
C ARG A 8 18.77 19.10 11.88
N ARG A 9 18.88 18.12 12.79
CA ARG A 9 18.24 16.81 12.63
C ARG A 9 16.74 16.87 12.86
N TYR A 10 16.25 17.62 13.83
CA TYR A 10 14.84 17.88 13.98
C TYR A 10 14.26 18.62 12.76
N ARG A 11 14.94 19.64 12.23
CA ARG A 11 14.54 20.31 10.97
C ARG A 11 14.46 19.34 9.79
N MET A 12 15.33 18.34 9.75
CA MET A 12 15.25 17.28 8.72
C MET A 12 14.00 16.41 8.90
N LEU A 13 13.67 15.98 10.11
CA LEU A 13 12.46 15.22 10.41
C LEU A 13 11.19 16.03 10.14
N LEU A 14 11.20 17.32 10.39
CA LEU A 14 10.08 18.22 10.10
C LEU A 14 9.79 18.34 8.59
N ARG A 15 10.66 17.88 7.69
CA ARG A 15 10.34 17.76 6.26
C ARG A 15 9.18 16.80 6.00
N ALA A 16 8.85 15.94 6.93
CA ALA A 16 7.64 15.11 6.89
C ALA A 16 6.33 15.92 7.04
N TYR A 17 6.39 17.20 7.36
CA TYR A 17 5.23 18.09 7.44
C TYR A 17 5.04 18.95 6.19
N PRO A 18 3.79 19.34 5.83
CA PRO A 18 3.54 20.26 4.72
C PRO A 18 4.29 21.58 4.84
N ALA A 19 4.69 22.16 3.70
CA ALA A 19 5.49 23.40 3.68
C ALA A 19 4.81 24.58 4.38
N GLY A 20 3.48 24.70 4.30
CA GLY A 20 2.72 25.74 5.03
C GLY A 20 2.84 25.57 6.54
N TYR A 21 2.58 24.36 7.03
CA TYR A 21 2.67 24.04 8.46
C TYR A 21 4.07 24.29 9.02
N ARG A 22 5.12 23.93 8.26
CA ARG A 22 6.52 24.17 8.65
C ARG A 22 6.86 25.64 8.79
N ARG A 23 6.35 26.48 7.89
CA ARG A 23 6.60 27.93 7.95
C ARG A 23 5.99 28.59 9.18
N GLU A 24 4.87 28.05 9.63
CA GLU A 24 4.12 28.62 10.75
C GLU A 24 4.56 28.08 12.10
N ARG A 25 4.96 26.80 12.16
CA ARG A 25 5.13 26.09 13.44
C ARG A 25 6.46 25.37 13.64
N ALA A 26 7.41 25.43 12.67
CA ALA A 26 8.65 24.68 12.79
C ALA A 26 9.49 25.12 13.99
N ASP A 27 9.62 26.41 14.20
CA ASP A 27 10.45 26.96 15.27
C ASP A 27 9.83 26.66 16.64
N GLU A 28 8.51 26.82 16.81
CA GLU A 28 7.77 26.44 18.03
C GLU A 28 7.96 24.95 18.39
N LEU A 29 7.89 24.07 17.38
CA LEU A 29 8.10 22.63 17.57
C LEU A 29 9.54 22.32 17.97
N ILE A 30 10.52 22.98 17.36
CA ILE A 30 11.93 22.79 17.66
C ILE A 30 12.23 23.26 19.11
N ASP A 31 11.74 24.42 19.50
CA ASP A 31 11.90 24.93 20.85
C ASP A 31 11.30 23.98 21.88
N THR A 32 10.10 23.44 21.60
CA THR A 32 9.45 22.45 22.48
C THR A 32 10.23 21.14 22.59
N LEU A 33 10.86 20.69 21.48
CA LEU A 33 11.59 19.41 21.43
C LEU A 33 13.01 19.48 22.01
N ILE A 34 13.66 20.64 21.88
CA ILE A 34 15.01 20.83 22.41
C ILE A 34 14.93 21.17 23.90
N GLY A 35 13.90 21.92 24.34
CA GLY A 35 13.75 22.40 25.71
C GLY A 35 14.87 23.35 26.14
N ASP A 36 14.76 23.87 27.35
CA ASP A 36 15.74 24.79 27.93
C ASP A 36 16.96 24.07 28.55
N GLU A 37 16.96 22.74 28.62
CA GLU A 37 18.08 22.00 29.21
C GLU A 37 19.20 21.72 28.20
N PRO A 38 20.47 21.97 28.57
CA PRO A 38 21.62 21.68 27.73
C PRO A 38 21.75 20.18 27.50
N THR A 39 21.26 19.69 26.37
CA THR A 39 21.35 18.29 26.02
C THR A 39 22.69 17.97 25.36
N THR A 40 23.40 16.98 25.88
CA THR A 40 24.60 16.41 25.25
C THR A 40 24.23 15.44 24.09
N ARG A 41 22.95 15.23 23.88
CA ARG A 41 22.42 14.33 22.84
C ARG A 41 22.62 14.92 21.45
N ARG A 42 23.20 14.09 20.58
CA ARG A 42 23.40 14.46 19.16
C ARG A 42 22.28 13.96 18.24
N TRP A 43 21.44 13.02 18.68
CA TRP A 43 20.36 12.43 17.89
C TRP A 43 19.02 12.49 18.62
N PRO A 44 17.92 12.77 17.88
CA PRO A 44 16.58 12.52 18.40
C PRO A 44 16.43 11.08 18.85
N SER A 45 15.64 10.82 19.89
CA SER A 45 15.32 9.46 20.24
C SER A 45 14.47 8.81 19.14
N ALA A 46 14.55 7.49 19.00
CA ALA A 46 13.72 6.78 18.02
C ALA A 46 12.21 7.05 18.23
N ARG A 47 11.78 7.18 19.50
CA ARG A 47 10.39 7.50 19.85
C ARG A 47 9.98 8.89 19.38
N GLU A 48 10.83 9.90 19.55
CA GLU A 48 10.59 11.26 19.08
C GLU A 48 10.55 11.31 17.55
N ALA A 49 11.50 10.66 16.87
CA ALA A 49 11.54 10.61 15.42
C ALA A 49 10.26 9.95 14.85
N VAL A 50 9.82 8.81 15.43
CA VAL A 50 8.59 8.14 15.02
C VAL A 50 7.37 9.01 15.30
N SER A 51 7.31 9.69 16.45
CA SER A 51 6.18 10.57 16.79
C SER A 51 6.08 11.75 15.83
N LEU A 52 7.22 12.37 15.45
CA LEU A 52 7.26 13.45 14.46
C LEU A 52 6.83 12.97 13.07
N LEU A 53 7.35 11.84 12.60
CA LEU A 53 6.94 11.28 11.31
C LEU A 53 5.45 10.96 11.28
N ARG A 54 4.93 10.34 12.35
CA ARG A 54 3.50 10.04 12.48
C ARG A 54 2.65 11.33 12.54
N GLY A 55 3.12 12.35 13.26
CA GLY A 55 2.51 13.67 13.29
C GLY A 55 2.48 14.33 11.92
N GLY A 56 3.60 14.30 11.19
CA GLY A 56 3.71 14.82 9.83
C GLY A 56 2.75 14.13 8.87
N LEU A 57 2.70 12.80 8.89
CA LEU A 57 1.75 12.01 8.08
C LEU A 57 0.30 12.35 8.41
N ARG A 58 -0.02 12.57 9.69
CA ARG A 58 -1.36 12.97 10.13
C ARG A 58 -1.73 14.36 9.58
N VAL A 59 -0.80 15.31 9.61
CA VAL A 59 -1.01 16.66 9.06
C VAL A 59 -1.12 16.62 7.53
N TYR A 60 -0.29 15.81 6.85
CA TYR A 60 -0.42 15.56 5.40
C TYR A 60 -1.78 14.93 5.05
N GLY A 61 -2.25 14.00 5.86
CA GLY A 61 -3.57 13.40 5.71
C GLY A 61 -4.74 14.38 5.88
N GLY A 62 -4.44 15.64 6.27
CA GLY A 62 -5.45 16.69 6.48
C GLY A 62 -6.37 16.40 7.68
N SER A 63 -5.92 15.58 8.62
CA SER A 63 -6.67 15.20 9.81
C SER A 63 -6.78 16.33 10.84
N ALA A 64 -5.98 17.38 10.68
CA ALA A 64 -6.00 18.51 11.60
C ALA A 64 -7.23 19.44 11.39
N ALA A 65 -7.74 19.54 10.20
CA ALA A 65 -9.00 20.22 9.94
C ALA A 65 -10.07 19.16 9.81
N ALA A 66 -11.08 19.21 10.66
CA ALA A 66 -12.21 18.32 10.68
C ALA A 66 -12.81 18.11 9.28
N ARG A 67 -12.23 17.18 8.50
CA ARG A 67 -12.90 16.73 7.29
C ARG A 67 -14.19 16.05 7.74
N PRO A 68 -15.33 16.38 7.14
CA PRO A 68 -16.57 15.68 7.43
C PRO A 68 -16.35 14.18 7.38
N THR A 69 -16.87 13.44 8.35
CA THR A 69 -16.73 11.98 8.44
C THR A 69 -17.12 11.30 7.12
N ALA A 70 -18.10 11.87 6.41
CA ALA A 70 -18.52 11.43 5.09
C ALA A 70 -17.38 11.47 4.06
N VAL A 71 -16.55 12.52 4.05
CA VAL A 71 -15.41 12.63 3.12
C VAL A 71 -14.38 11.53 3.39
N LEU A 72 -14.05 11.29 4.67
CA LEU A 72 -13.12 10.26 5.07
C LEU A 72 -13.64 8.85 4.71
N PHE A 73 -14.92 8.61 4.92
CA PHE A 73 -15.58 7.35 4.58
C PHE A 73 -15.48 7.06 3.07
N TRP A 74 -15.89 8.00 2.22
CA TRP A 74 -15.87 7.78 0.78
C TRP A 74 -14.46 7.69 0.19
N GLN A 75 -13.52 8.46 0.73
CA GLN A 75 -12.11 8.34 0.36
C GLN A 75 -11.54 6.98 0.81
N GLY A 76 -11.89 6.51 2.00
CA GLY A 76 -11.52 5.20 2.52
C GLY A 76 -12.01 4.05 1.64
N ILE A 77 -13.27 4.10 1.19
CA ILE A 77 -13.84 3.11 0.24
C ILE A 77 -13.02 3.07 -1.05
N HIS A 78 -12.73 4.25 -1.63
CA HIS A 78 -11.97 4.32 -2.88
C HIS A 78 -10.55 3.78 -2.72
N LEU A 79 -9.83 4.18 -1.66
CA LEU A 79 -8.48 3.71 -1.37
C LEU A 79 -8.47 2.21 -1.01
N GLY A 80 -9.50 1.74 -0.30
CA GLY A 80 -9.69 0.32 0.00
C GLY A 80 -9.86 -0.53 -1.27
N ALA A 81 -10.69 -0.07 -2.21
CA ALA A 81 -10.87 -0.74 -3.50
C ALA A 81 -9.56 -0.79 -4.30
N LEU A 82 -8.78 0.31 -4.32
CA LEU A 82 -7.46 0.34 -4.95
C LEU A 82 -6.49 -0.63 -4.30
N ALA A 83 -6.45 -0.68 -2.98
CA ALA A 83 -5.57 -1.59 -2.24
C ALA A 83 -5.90 -3.06 -2.52
N VAL A 84 -7.18 -3.40 -2.55
CA VAL A 84 -7.65 -4.76 -2.86
C VAL A 84 -7.27 -5.16 -4.28
N LEU A 85 -7.52 -4.29 -5.28
CA LEU A 85 -7.14 -4.56 -6.67
C LEU A 85 -5.62 -4.68 -6.84
N ALA A 86 -4.84 -3.77 -6.24
CA ALA A 86 -3.38 -3.81 -6.33
C ALA A 86 -2.80 -5.08 -5.71
N LEU A 87 -3.33 -5.50 -4.56
CA LEU A 87 -2.92 -6.74 -3.92
C LEU A 87 -3.32 -7.97 -4.75
N GLY A 88 -4.52 -7.95 -5.36
CA GLY A 88 -4.96 -9.01 -6.26
C GLY A 88 -4.02 -9.17 -7.46
N VAL A 89 -3.66 -8.07 -8.12
CA VAL A 89 -2.69 -8.07 -9.23
C VAL A 89 -1.34 -8.63 -8.79
N LEU A 90 -0.84 -8.25 -7.62
CA LEU A 90 0.45 -8.76 -7.13
C LEU A 90 0.43 -10.26 -6.90
N ILE A 91 -0.61 -10.77 -6.23
CA ILE A 91 -0.75 -12.20 -5.96
C ILE A 91 -0.87 -12.98 -7.28
N GLY A 92 -1.66 -12.50 -8.22
CA GLY A 92 -1.81 -13.18 -9.50
C GLY A 92 -0.54 -13.16 -10.36
N LEU A 93 0.25 -12.09 -10.31
CA LEU A 93 1.57 -12.06 -10.95
C LEU A 93 2.53 -13.06 -10.31
N ASP A 94 2.53 -13.21 -8.99
CA ASP A 94 3.33 -14.21 -8.29
C ASP A 94 2.92 -15.63 -8.69
N ASP A 95 1.61 -15.91 -8.75
CA ASP A 95 1.09 -17.20 -9.18
C ASP A 95 1.53 -17.55 -10.61
N ILE A 96 1.53 -16.57 -11.52
CA ILE A 96 2.03 -16.75 -12.90
C ILE A 96 3.54 -17.04 -12.87
N VAL A 97 4.32 -16.27 -12.12
CA VAL A 97 5.78 -16.47 -12.01
C VAL A 97 6.10 -17.83 -11.41
N GLU A 98 5.36 -18.26 -10.38
CA GLU A 98 5.52 -19.55 -9.75
C GLU A 98 5.17 -20.70 -10.70
N ALA A 99 4.09 -20.56 -11.47
CA ALA A 99 3.71 -21.53 -12.50
C ALA A 99 4.80 -21.72 -13.56
N PHE A 100 5.44 -20.63 -13.99
CA PHE A 100 6.58 -20.71 -14.93
C PHE A 100 7.85 -21.29 -14.30
N ARG A 101 8.10 -21.06 -13.00
CA ARG A 101 9.31 -21.56 -12.33
C ARG A 101 9.23 -23.04 -11.95
N TYR A 102 8.07 -23.48 -11.52
CA TYR A 102 7.89 -24.80 -10.89
C TYR A 102 6.91 -25.69 -11.63
N GLY A 103 6.14 -25.13 -12.56
CA GLY A 103 5.07 -25.83 -13.28
C GLY A 103 5.54 -26.72 -14.41
N GLY A 104 6.69 -27.36 -14.31
CA GLY A 104 7.38 -28.15 -15.35
C GLY A 104 6.54 -29.17 -16.16
N LEU A 105 5.24 -29.27 -15.92
CA LEU A 105 4.26 -30.09 -16.65
C LEU A 105 3.12 -29.26 -17.26
N SER A 106 3.04 -27.96 -17.01
CA SER A 106 1.97 -27.11 -17.53
C SER A 106 2.44 -26.39 -18.79
N ASP A 107 1.70 -26.56 -19.89
CA ASP A 107 1.94 -25.80 -21.10
C ASP A 107 1.83 -24.29 -20.82
N PRO A 108 2.88 -23.47 -21.13
CA PRO A 108 2.88 -22.03 -20.94
C PRO A 108 1.66 -21.32 -21.56
N VAL A 109 1.16 -21.82 -22.69
CA VAL A 109 -0.02 -21.27 -23.36
C VAL A 109 -1.27 -21.44 -22.49
N THR A 110 -1.40 -22.57 -21.83
CA THR A 110 -2.52 -22.85 -20.92
C THR A 110 -2.46 -21.97 -19.68
N VAL A 111 -1.28 -21.74 -19.09
CA VAL A 111 -1.09 -20.83 -17.96
C VAL A 111 -1.46 -19.39 -18.36
N LEU A 112 -0.94 -18.90 -19.47
CA LEU A 112 -1.24 -17.55 -19.95
C LEU A 112 -2.72 -17.38 -20.31
N ARG A 113 -3.37 -18.39 -20.89
CA ARG A 113 -4.78 -18.32 -21.22
C ARG A 113 -5.66 -18.29 -19.97
N ASN A 114 -5.35 -19.09 -18.98
CA ASN A 114 -6.20 -19.22 -17.79
C ASN A 114 -5.96 -18.13 -16.75
N GLN A 115 -4.71 -17.77 -16.50
CA GLN A 115 -4.32 -16.79 -15.49
C GLN A 115 -4.04 -15.41 -16.11
N GLY A 116 -3.36 -15.37 -17.25
CA GLY A 116 -2.96 -14.11 -17.86
C GLY A 116 -4.13 -13.23 -18.30
N VAL A 117 -5.21 -13.81 -18.82
CA VAL A 117 -6.42 -13.04 -19.19
C VAL A 117 -7.03 -12.38 -17.95
N HIS A 118 -7.14 -13.12 -16.84
CA HIS A 118 -7.63 -12.59 -15.59
C HIS A 118 -6.80 -11.40 -15.11
N GLU A 119 -5.48 -11.56 -15.10
CA GLU A 119 -4.54 -10.53 -14.63
C GLU A 119 -4.54 -9.27 -15.50
N VAL A 120 -4.66 -9.43 -16.81
CA VAL A 120 -4.79 -8.28 -17.72
C VAL A 120 -6.07 -7.50 -17.43
N VAL A 121 -7.20 -8.18 -17.24
CA VAL A 121 -8.48 -7.51 -16.94
C VAL A 121 -8.46 -6.87 -15.55
N LEU A 122 -7.88 -7.53 -14.56
CA LEU A 122 -7.74 -7.00 -13.20
C LEU A 122 -6.82 -5.78 -13.15
N THR A 123 -5.69 -5.84 -13.87
CA THR A 123 -4.76 -4.70 -14.03
C THR A 123 -5.45 -3.54 -14.75
N ALA A 124 -6.23 -3.81 -15.80
CA ALA A 124 -7.00 -2.78 -16.48
C ALA A 124 -8.05 -2.13 -15.56
N ALA A 125 -8.70 -2.91 -14.67
CA ALA A 125 -9.61 -2.39 -13.65
C ALA A 125 -8.88 -1.47 -12.65
N LEU A 126 -7.70 -1.86 -12.18
CA LEU A 126 -6.86 -1.04 -11.30
C LEU A 126 -6.47 0.29 -11.98
N VAL A 127 -5.96 0.22 -13.21
CA VAL A 127 -5.57 1.42 -13.99
C VAL A 127 -6.77 2.33 -14.20
N ALA A 128 -7.93 1.79 -14.56
CA ALA A 128 -9.16 2.56 -14.73
C ALA A 128 -9.58 3.27 -13.44
N LEU A 129 -9.45 2.60 -12.29
CA LEU A 129 -9.78 3.17 -10.99
C LEU A 129 -8.80 4.28 -10.57
N VAL A 130 -7.50 4.09 -10.80
CA VAL A 130 -6.46 5.13 -10.59
C VAL A 130 -6.71 6.34 -11.50
N ALA A 131 -7.13 6.11 -12.75
CA ALA A 131 -7.50 7.16 -13.68
C ALA A 131 -8.83 7.87 -13.33
N GLY A 132 -9.52 7.43 -12.26
CA GLY A 132 -10.80 8.00 -11.82
C GLY A 132 -12.01 7.52 -12.63
N ARG A 133 -11.87 6.50 -13.47
CA ARG A 133 -12.94 5.91 -14.30
C ARG A 133 -13.65 4.78 -13.54
N ALA A 134 -14.32 5.12 -12.43
CA ALA A 134 -14.90 4.12 -11.53
C ALA A 134 -15.93 3.19 -12.19
N ARG A 135 -16.74 3.68 -13.14
CA ARG A 135 -17.71 2.84 -13.91
C ARG A 135 -16.98 1.78 -14.75
N THR A 136 -15.94 2.18 -15.48
CA THR A 136 -15.12 1.27 -16.28
C THR A 136 -14.42 0.27 -15.37
N ALA A 137 -13.87 0.72 -14.24
CA ALA A 137 -13.24 -0.15 -13.25
C ALA A 137 -14.23 -1.18 -12.69
N ALA A 138 -15.47 -0.79 -12.40
CA ALA A 138 -16.51 -1.72 -11.92
C ALA A 138 -16.82 -2.80 -12.96
N VAL A 139 -17.01 -2.42 -14.22
CA VAL A 139 -17.28 -3.39 -15.32
C VAL A 139 -16.11 -4.36 -15.48
N LEU A 140 -14.88 -3.85 -15.48
CA LEU A 140 -13.68 -4.69 -15.59
C LEU A 140 -13.48 -5.59 -14.38
N ALA A 141 -13.77 -5.12 -13.16
CA ALA A 141 -13.70 -5.95 -11.96
C ALA A 141 -14.74 -7.08 -12.00
N VAL A 142 -15.97 -6.81 -12.45
CA VAL A 142 -16.98 -7.84 -12.69
C VAL A 142 -16.52 -8.82 -13.76
N ALA A 143 -15.97 -8.33 -14.88
CA ALA A 143 -15.43 -9.18 -15.92
C ALA A 143 -14.29 -10.07 -15.42
N ALA A 144 -13.38 -9.53 -14.62
CA ALA A 144 -12.31 -10.31 -13.97
C ALA A 144 -12.86 -11.41 -13.05
N ALA A 145 -13.99 -11.18 -12.39
CA ALA A 145 -14.64 -12.21 -11.57
C ALA A 145 -15.35 -13.28 -12.40
N VAL A 146 -15.98 -12.91 -13.51
CA VAL A 146 -16.90 -13.80 -14.27
C VAL A 146 -16.18 -14.56 -15.39
N VAL A 147 -15.33 -13.88 -16.16
CA VAL A 147 -14.72 -14.45 -17.37
C VAL A 147 -13.95 -15.74 -17.11
N PRO A 148 -13.09 -15.83 -16.08
CA PRO A 148 -12.39 -17.07 -15.80
C PRO A 148 -13.33 -18.24 -15.44
N SER A 149 -14.44 -17.95 -14.73
CA SER A 149 -15.46 -18.99 -14.40
C SER A 149 -16.08 -19.60 -15.62
N LEU A 150 -16.26 -18.82 -16.69
CA LEU A 150 -16.83 -19.27 -17.95
C LEU A 150 -15.82 -20.07 -18.78
N ILE A 151 -14.53 -19.72 -18.69
CA ILE A 151 -13.47 -20.38 -19.44
C ILE A 151 -13.06 -21.71 -18.80
N SER A 152 -13.00 -21.75 -17.47
CA SER A 152 -12.55 -22.94 -16.73
C SER A 152 -13.30 -23.11 -15.41
N PRO A 153 -14.44 -23.80 -15.41
CA PRO A 153 -15.24 -24.03 -14.20
C PRO A 153 -14.45 -24.76 -13.09
N TYR A 154 -13.45 -25.57 -13.47
CA TYR A 154 -12.60 -26.30 -12.52
C TYR A 154 -11.68 -25.41 -11.68
N LEU A 155 -11.35 -24.20 -12.15
CA LEU A 155 -10.58 -23.23 -11.37
C LEU A 155 -11.35 -22.76 -10.13
N PHE A 156 -12.68 -22.81 -10.17
CA PHE A 156 -13.54 -22.43 -9.04
C PHE A 156 -13.41 -23.41 -7.87
N LEU A 157 -13.07 -24.65 -8.13
CA LEU A 157 -13.03 -25.71 -7.11
C LEU A 157 -11.65 -25.84 -6.44
N ASN A 158 -10.58 -25.37 -7.07
CA ASN A 158 -9.21 -25.64 -6.64
C ASN A 158 -8.46 -24.44 -6.03
N GLY A 159 -9.07 -23.25 -5.96
CA GLY A 159 -8.32 -22.14 -5.39
C GLY A 159 -9.12 -20.85 -5.19
N LEU A 160 -9.45 -20.56 -3.94
CA LEU A 160 -9.93 -19.26 -3.47
C LEU A 160 -8.98 -18.05 -3.74
N PRO A 161 -7.64 -18.21 -4.00
CA PRO A 161 -6.74 -17.08 -4.01
C PRO A 161 -6.98 -16.03 -5.10
N GLN A 162 -7.46 -16.42 -6.29
CA GLN A 162 -7.53 -15.48 -7.42
C GLN A 162 -8.83 -14.67 -7.50
N TRP A 163 -9.91 -15.19 -6.92
CA TRP A 163 -11.27 -14.61 -7.06
C TRP A 163 -11.63 -13.57 -6.01
N TRP A 164 -10.95 -13.57 -4.88
CA TRP A 164 -11.31 -12.73 -3.77
C TRP A 164 -11.16 -11.23 -4.10
N ALA A 165 -10.12 -10.85 -4.86
CA ALA A 165 -9.83 -9.45 -5.14
C ALA A 165 -10.94 -8.76 -5.95
N PRO A 166 -11.38 -9.26 -7.13
CA PRO A 166 -12.49 -8.65 -7.85
C PRO A 166 -13.82 -8.79 -7.11
N VAL A 167 -14.06 -9.87 -6.36
CA VAL A 167 -15.28 -10.06 -5.57
C VAL A 167 -15.38 -9.03 -4.44
N VAL A 168 -14.29 -8.72 -3.76
CA VAL A 168 -14.27 -7.70 -2.70
C VAL A 168 -14.21 -6.29 -3.29
N ALA A 169 -13.45 -6.06 -4.36
CA ALA A 169 -13.30 -4.74 -4.97
C ALA A 169 -14.60 -4.25 -5.64
N THR A 170 -15.34 -5.14 -6.30
CA THR A 170 -16.57 -4.76 -7.02
C THR A 170 -17.58 -4.04 -6.12
N PRO A 171 -18.02 -4.58 -4.97
CA PRO A 171 -18.97 -3.87 -4.11
C PRO A 171 -18.40 -2.56 -3.58
N LEU A 172 -17.10 -2.46 -3.29
CA LEU A 172 -16.46 -1.22 -2.88
C LEU A 172 -16.50 -0.17 -4.00
N ILE A 173 -16.23 -0.56 -5.24
CA ILE A 173 -16.28 0.36 -6.38
C ILE A 173 -17.73 0.80 -6.66
N VAL A 174 -18.68 -0.14 -6.64
CA VAL A 174 -20.12 0.15 -6.83
C VAL A 174 -20.63 1.07 -5.73
N LEU A 175 -20.24 0.83 -4.48
CA LEU A 175 -20.56 1.72 -3.37
C LEU A 175 -19.93 3.10 -3.61
N GLY A 176 -18.68 3.16 -4.07
CA GLY A 176 -18.00 4.40 -4.43
C GLY A 176 -18.71 5.21 -5.52
N LEU A 177 -19.45 4.56 -6.44
CA LEU A 177 -20.28 5.24 -7.44
C LEU A 177 -21.49 5.98 -6.86
N ARG A 178 -21.94 5.58 -5.65
CA ARG A 178 -23.05 6.25 -4.93
C ARG A 178 -22.59 7.44 -4.10
N ARG A 179 -21.32 7.85 -4.26
CA ARG A 179 -20.79 9.01 -3.55
C ARG A 179 -21.63 10.25 -3.80
N PRO A 180 -22.05 10.99 -2.75
CA PRO A 180 -22.76 12.26 -2.89
C PRO A 180 -21.93 13.28 -3.68
N ALA A 181 -22.60 14.15 -4.44
CA ALA A 181 -21.94 15.12 -5.33
C ALA A 181 -21.15 16.20 -4.56
N ASP A 182 -21.54 16.48 -3.34
CA ASP A 182 -20.89 17.42 -2.42
C ASP A 182 -19.59 16.89 -1.83
N VAL A 183 -19.33 15.58 -1.91
CA VAL A 183 -18.10 14.96 -1.40
C VAL A 183 -17.01 14.97 -2.49
N PRO A 184 -15.86 15.60 -2.26
CA PRO A 184 -14.78 15.64 -3.24
C PRO A 184 -14.20 14.24 -3.50
N PRO A 185 -13.73 13.94 -4.73
CA PRO A 185 -13.03 12.68 -5.03
C PRO A 185 -11.74 12.56 -4.24
N ALA A 186 -11.29 11.31 -4.03
CA ALA A 186 -9.98 11.07 -3.46
C ALA A 186 -8.89 11.70 -4.36
N PRO A 187 -7.89 12.37 -3.77
CA PRO A 187 -6.78 12.93 -4.55
C PRO A 187 -6.05 11.83 -5.33
N ARG A 188 -5.81 12.04 -6.62
CA ARG A 188 -5.09 11.09 -7.47
C ARG A 188 -3.71 10.72 -6.90
N ALA A 189 -3.04 11.67 -6.26
CA ALA A 189 -1.77 11.43 -5.59
C ALA A 189 -1.88 10.32 -4.53
N ASN A 190 -2.95 10.31 -3.73
CA ASN A 190 -3.16 9.25 -2.73
C ASN A 190 -3.42 7.88 -3.38
N ALA A 191 -4.15 7.85 -4.49
CA ALA A 191 -4.38 6.63 -5.26
C ALA A 191 -3.06 6.06 -5.80
N VAL A 192 -2.23 6.90 -6.41
CA VAL A 192 -0.90 6.53 -6.91
C VAL A 192 0.00 6.07 -5.78
N LEU A 193 0.02 6.78 -4.65
CA LEU A 193 0.86 6.44 -3.49
C LEU A 193 0.47 5.09 -2.88
N VAL A 194 -0.82 4.80 -2.72
CA VAL A 194 -1.30 3.51 -2.19
C VAL A 194 -0.90 2.38 -3.13
N THR A 195 -1.18 2.54 -4.43
CA THR A 195 -0.85 1.52 -5.43
C THR A 195 0.66 1.30 -5.51
N ALA A 196 1.45 2.38 -5.63
CA ALA A 196 2.91 2.29 -5.68
C ALA A 196 3.51 1.72 -4.39
N GLY A 197 2.95 2.06 -3.23
CA GLY A 197 3.38 1.54 -1.94
C GLY A 197 3.17 0.03 -1.82
N ILE A 198 2.04 -0.49 -2.27
CA ILE A 198 1.75 -1.93 -2.30
C ILE A 198 2.72 -2.64 -3.26
N LEU A 199 2.89 -2.09 -4.48
CA LEU A 199 3.83 -2.64 -5.46
C LEU A 199 5.28 -2.63 -4.96
N ALA A 200 5.71 -1.54 -4.31
CA ALA A 200 7.06 -1.43 -3.76
C ALA A 200 7.31 -2.40 -2.60
N LEU A 201 6.29 -2.65 -1.76
CA LEU A 201 6.39 -3.60 -0.66
C LEU A 201 6.70 -5.02 -1.16
N HIS A 202 6.17 -5.38 -2.32
CA HIS A 202 6.42 -6.67 -2.96
C HIS A 202 7.87 -6.80 -3.48
N LEU A 203 8.48 -5.69 -3.90
CA LEU A 203 9.86 -5.69 -4.39
C LEU A 203 10.90 -5.82 -3.28
N ILE A 204 10.49 -5.74 -1.99
CA ILE A 204 11.39 -5.97 -0.86
C ILE A 204 11.66 -7.47 -0.77
N PRO A 205 12.87 -7.94 -1.08
CA PRO A 205 13.15 -9.36 -1.08
C PRO A 205 12.96 -9.94 0.32
N ALA A 206 12.09 -10.93 0.45
CA ALA A 206 11.86 -11.68 1.70
C ALA A 206 13.13 -12.40 2.23
N GLY A 207 14.23 -12.32 1.48
CA GLY A 207 15.54 -12.94 1.82
C GLY A 207 16.29 -12.30 2.98
N GLY A 208 15.93 -11.09 3.40
CA GLY A 208 16.62 -10.41 4.51
C GLY A 208 16.33 -11.01 5.89
N LEU A 209 15.16 -11.59 6.09
CA LEU A 209 14.73 -12.10 7.40
C LEU A 209 15.11 -13.57 7.66
N ARG A 210 15.49 -14.33 6.63
CA ARG A 210 15.83 -15.76 6.80
C ARG A 210 17.31 -16.05 7.13
N ARG A 211 18.22 -15.07 7.11
CA ARG A 211 19.66 -15.32 7.35
C ARG A 211 20.08 -15.39 8.80
N SER A 212 19.20 -15.08 9.76
CA SER A 212 19.59 -15.01 11.18
C SER A 212 19.45 -16.31 11.98
N THR A 213 18.82 -17.37 11.46
CA THR A 213 18.53 -18.57 12.25
C THR A 213 19.40 -19.79 11.90
N ARG A 214 20.33 -19.69 10.95
CA ARG A 214 21.06 -20.88 10.47
C ARG A 214 22.54 -20.97 10.92
N SER A 215 22.93 -20.30 12.00
CA SER A 215 24.29 -20.41 12.53
C SER A 215 24.35 -20.63 14.04
N ARG A 216 23.48 -21.47 14.60
CA ARG A 216 23.71 -21.99 15.96
C ARG A 216 23.48 -23.49 15.99
N GLY A 217 24.60 -24.19 15.99
CA GLY A 217 24.75 -25.43 16.74
C GLY A 217 24.38 -26.70 16.02
N SER A 218 25.34 -27.34 15.45
CA SER A 218 25.51 -28.79 15.59
C SER A 218 27.01 -29.09 15.58
N SER A 219 27.62 -28.91 16.73
CA SER A 219 28.81 -29.69 17.07
C SER A 219 28.34 -31.13 17.33
N PRO A 220 28.91 -32.15 16.68
CA PRO A 220 28.59 -33.53 16.97
C PRO A 220 29.10 -33.85 18.39
N PRO A 221 28.43 -34.75 19.14
CA PRO A 221 28.89 -35.20 20.44
C PRO A 221 30.22 -35.97 20.31
N PRO A 222 31.12 -35.82 21.27
CA PRO A 222 32.32 -36.63 21.31
C PRO A 222 31.97 -38.07 21.70
N TRP A 223 32.38 -38.99 20.90
CA TRP A 223 32.41 -40.42 21.21
C TRP A 223 33.63 -40.74 22.03
#